data_14248c0344ee17987396826ddc788650
#
_entry.id   14248c0344ee17987396826ddc788650
#
_cell.length_a   1.000
_cell.length_b   1.000
_cell.length_c   1.000
_cell.angle_alpha   90.00
_cell.angle_beta   90.00
_cell.angle_gamma   90.00
#
_symmetry.space_group_name_H-M   'P 1'
#
loop_
_entity.id
_entity.type
_entity.pdbx_description
1 polymer ?
#
loop_
_entity_poly.entity_id
_entity_poly.type
_entity_poly.pdbx_seq_one_letter_code
_entity_poly.pdbx_strand_id
1 'polypeptide(L)'
;MGLFDIFKSKEKEAEEITQDDIQEDKLVKKETSKEGYGYVISNRGSFGSDVYKVGATKKKDPQARVNDLGDASVPFKFDVHAFIYSENVFELEAQLHRFLKEYEINKVNHRKEFYRVSLDTIKEIVKKLGYKPKWIDEAPAIEFERSKNL
;
A
#
# COMPACT_ATOMS: atom_id res chain seq x y z
N MET A 1 9.48 7.73 11.70
CA MET A 1 10.28 6.61 11.17
C MET A 1 9.52 5.93 10.05
N GLY A 2 10.14 5.82 8.90
CA GLY A 2 9.53 5.16 7.77
C GLY A 2 9.64 3.64 7.86
N LEU A 3 8.87 2.94 7.04
CA LEU A 3 8.90 1.47 6.92
C LEU A 3 10.32 0.95 6.61
N PHE A 4 11.10 1.70 5.81
CA PHE A 4 12.48 1.38 5.47
C PHE A 4 13.42 1.35 6.68
N ASP A 5 13.26 2.27 7.63
CA ASP A 5 14.13 2.36 8.80
C ASP A 5 13.92 1.19 9.74
N ILE A 6 12.66 0.79 9.95
CA ILE A 6 12.30 -0.39 10.74
C ILE A 6 12.90 -1.65 10.12
N PHE A 7 12.84 -1.75 8.80
CA PHE A 7 13.36 -2.90 8.06
C PHE A 7 14.90 -2.99 8.16
N LYS A 8 15.61 -1.88 8.01
CA LYS A 8 17.07 -1.83 8.14
C LYS A 8 17.54 -2.22 9.53
N SER A 9 16.82 -1.80 10.58
CA SER A 9 17.12 -2.19 11.97
C SER A 9 17.01 -3.70 12.15
N LYS A 10 15.95 -4.31 11.59
CA LYS A 10 15.75 -5.77 11.64
C LYS A 10 16.82 -6.54 10.85
N GLU A 11 17.26 -6.04 9.72
CA GLU A 11 18.36 -6.64 8.97
C GLU A 11 19.67 -6.64 9.75
N LYS A 12 19.98 -5.57 10.46
CA LYS A 12 21.17 -5.49 11.32
C LYS A 12 21.12 -6.47 12.48
N GLU A 13 19.98 -6.62 13.11
CA GLU A 13 19.76 -7.60 14.18
C GLU A 13 19.91 -9.05 13.68
N ALA A 14 19.61 -9.28 12.40
CA ALA A 14 19.70 -10.61 11.78
C ALA A 14 21.12 -11.06 11.47
N GLU A 15 22.13 -10.19 11.51
CA GLU A 15 23.53 -10.53 11.22
C GLU A 15 24.21 -11.32 12.34
N GLU A 16 23.68 -11.29 13.56
CA GLU A 16 24.19 -12.06 14.69
C GLU A 16 23.42 -13.39 14.87
N ILE A 17 23.78 -14.39 14.05
CA ILE A 17 23.17 -15.71 14.13
C ILE A 17 24.01 -16.61 15.04
N THR A 18 23.47 -17.05 16.16
CA THR A 18 24.07 -18.07 17.01
C THR A 18 23.56 -19.47 16.62
N GLN A 19 24.34 -20.50 16.91
CA GLN A 19 24.01 -21.89 16.50
C GLN A 19 22.73 -22.44 17.12
N ASP A 20 22.30 -21.90 18.25
CA ASP A 20 21.07 -22.30 18.93
C ASP A 20 19.80 -21.76 18.24
N ASP A 21 19.98 -20.92 17.21
CA ASP A 21 18.93 -20.12 16.60
C ASP A 21 18.56 -20.53 15.18
N ILE A 22 18.83 -21.79 14.77
CA ILE A 22 18.48 -22.26 13.42
C ILE A 22 16.97 -22.14 13.14
N GLN A 23 16.12 -22.28 14.16
CA GLN A 23 14.68 -22.05 14.03
C GLN A 23 14.34 -20.56 14.07
N GLU A 24 15.04 -19.76 14.87
CA GLU A 24 14.92 -18.32 14.89
C GLU A 24 15.44 -17.71 13.58
N ASP A 25 16.48 -18.31 12.97
CA ASP A 25 17.02 -17.91 11.67
C ASP A 25 15.94 -17.95 10.57
N LYS A 26 15.07 -18.95 10.56
CA LYS A 26 13.95 -19.03 9.62
C LYS A 26 12.90 -17.93 9.87
N LEU A 27 12.64 -17.57 11.12
CA LEU A 27 11.75 -16.48 11.49
C LEU A 27 12.34 -15.13 11.11
N VAL A 28 13.61 -14.92 11.38
CA VAL A 28 14.35 -13.72 11.03
C VAL A 28 14.39 -13.53 9.51
N LYS A 29 14.64 -14.58 8.73
CA LYS A 29 14.57 -14.52 7.26
C LYS A 29 13.19 -14.13 6.76
N LYS A 30 12.11 -14.61 7.37
CA LYS A 30 10.75 -14.18 7.05
C LYS A 30 10.51 -12.71 7.39
N GLU A 31 11.01 -12.24 8.54
CA GLU A 31 10.89 -10.86 8.97
C GLU A 31 11.69 -9.90 8.09
N THR A 32 12.84 -10.34 7.56
CA THR A 32 13.66 -9.56 6.64
C THR A 32 13.27 -9.70 5.19
N SER A 33 12.30 -10.56 4.85
CA SER A 33 11.78 -10.66 3.50
C SER A 33 11.24 -9.30 3.03
N LYS A 34 11.60 -8.93 1.81
CA LYS A 34 11.20 -7.66 1.21
C LYS A 34 9.95 -7.76 0.35
N GLU A 35 9.43 -8.97 0.17
CA GLU A 35 8.24 -9.16 -0.64
C GLU A 35 6.99 -8.60 0.03
N GLY A 36 6.07 -8.17 -0.80
CA GLY A 36 4.80 -7.63 -0.35
C GLY A 36 3.97 -7.12 -1.51
N TYR A 37 2.99 -6.29 -1.18
CA TYR A 37 2.05 -5.75 -2.16
C TYR A 37 1.94 -4.25 -2.03
N GLY A 38 2.04 -3.56 -3.17
CA GLY A 38 1.50 -2.23 -3.29
C GLY A 38 -0.02 -2.31 -3.44
N TYR A 39 -0.74 -1.29 -3.03
CA TYR A 39 -2.17 -1.21 -3.23
C TYR A 39 -2.59 0.16 -3.74
N VAL A 40 -3.60 0.15 -4.61
CA VAL A 40 -4.26 1.37 -5.11
C VAL A 40 -5.73 1.24 -4.73
N ILE A 41 -6.18 2.12 -3.87
CA ILE A 41 -7.53 2.07 -3.30
C ILE A 41 -8.19 3.45 -3.34
N SER A 42 -9.53 3.46 -3.34
CA SER A 42 -10.29 4.70 -3.31
C SER A 42 -11.44 4.62 -2.31
N ASN A 43 -12.00 5.77 -2.00
CA ASN A 43 -13.15 5.87 -1.11
C ASN A 43 -13.94 7.13 -1.50
N ARG A 44 -14.71 7.00 -2.61
CA ARG A 44 -15.38 8.19 -3.19
C ARG A 44 -16.44 8.80 -2.29
N GLY A 45 -17.06 8.00 -1.43
CA GLY A 45 -18.00 8.51 -0.43
C GLY A 45 -17.34 9.38 0.64
N SER A 46 -16.07 9.10 0.96
CA SER A 46 -15.30 9.84 1.96
C SER A 46 -14.53 11.02 1.35
N PHE A 47 -13.95 10.84 0.15
CA PHE A 47 -12.99 11.79 -0.43
C PHE A 47 -13.37 12.33 -1.81
N GLY A 48 -14.44 11.84 -2.42
CA GLY A 48 -14.83 12.21 -3.77
C GLY A 48 -14.08 11.43 -4.85
N SER A 49 -14.31 11.83 -6.11
CA SER A 49 -13.70 11.19 -7.28
C SER A 49 -12.25 11.58 -7.45
N ASP A 50 -11.46 10.73 -8.15
CA ASP A 50 -10.06 10.98 -8.49
C ASP A 50 -9.14 11.23 -7.28
N VAL A 51 -9.49 10.65 -6.15
CA VAL A 51 -8.63 10.62 -4.96
C VAL A 51 -8.31 9.17 -4.65
N TYR A 52 -7.02 8.84 -4.66
CA TYR A 52 -6.54 7.48 -4.43
C TYR A 52 -5.52 7.45 -3.31
N LYS A 53 -5.61 6.40 -2.50
CA LYS A 53 -4.54 6.07 -1.57
C LYS A 53 -3.66 5.02 -2.25
N VAL A 54 -2.37 5.28 -2.27
CA VAL A 54 -1.37 4.38 -2.81
C VAL A 54 -0.34 4.10 -1.73
N GLY A 55 -0.26 2.86 -1.31
CA GLY A 55 0.63 2.44 -0.25
C GLY A 55 1.14 1.03 -0.46
N ALA A 56 1.75 0.48 0.57
CA ALA A 56 2.33 -0.85 0.51
C ALA A 56 2.19 -1.58 1.83
N THR A 57 2.18 -2.90 1.76
CA THR A 57 2.10 -3.77 2.93
C THR A 57 2.94 -5.03 2.72
N LYS A 58 3.53 -5.54 3.79
CA LYS A 58 4.20 -6.84 3.80
C LYS A 58 3.25 -7.98 4.12
N LYS A 59 1.99 -7.71 4.47
CA LYS A 59 1.01 -8.76 4.77
C LYS A 59 0.81 -9.66 3.55
N LYS A 60 0.74 -10.96 3.77
CA LYS A 60 0.47 -11.94 2.71
C LYS A 60 -0.90 -11.74 2.09
N ASP A 61 -1.87 -11.31 2.88
CA ASP A 61 -3.20 -10.93 2.42
C ASP A 61 -3.31 -9.40 2.43
N PRO A 62 -3.09 -8.75 1.29
CA PRO A 62 -3.18 -7.29 1.22
C PRO A 62 -4.60 -6.77 1.43
N GLN A 63 -5.63 -7.58 1.16
CA GLN A 63 -7.02 -7.21 1.45
C GLN A 63 -7.25 -6.97 2.95
N ALA A 64 -6.59 -7.74 3.81
CA ALA A 64 -6.67 -7.54 5.26
C ALA A 64 -6.17 -6.16 5.66
N ARG A 65 -5.09 -5.67 5.04
CA ARG A 65 -4.57 -4.32 5.29
C ARG A 65 -5.56 -3.25 4.84
N VAL A 66 -6.16 -3.43 3.67
CA VAL A 66 -7.18 -2.48 3.16
C VAL A 66 -8.40 -2.45 4.07
N ASN A 67 -8.84 -3.60 4.56
CA ASN A 67 -9.95 -3.69 5.51
C ASN A 67 -9.63 -2.94 6.81
N ASP A 68 -8.42 -3.10 7.35
CA ASP A 68 -7.99 -2.36 8.55
C ASP A 68 -8.03 -0.84 8.34
N LEU A 69 -7.60 -0.38 7.17
CA LEU A 69 -7.64 1.04 6.83
C LEU A 69 -9.07 1.57 6.73
N GLY A 70 -10.00 0.76 6.29
CA GLY A 70 -11.41 1.10 6.15
C GLY A 70 -12.20 1.03 7.47
N ASP A 71 -11.65 0.38 8.49
CA ASP A 71 -12.29 0.24 9.80
C ASP A 71 -12.00 1.43 10.74
N ALA A 72 -10.98 2.23 10.42
CA ALA A 72 -10.52 3.31 11.28
C ALA A 72 -10.71 4.67 10.60
N SER A 73 -11.31 5.62 11.28
CA SER A 73 -11.33 7.05 10.93
C SER A 73 -11.96 7.44 9.58
N VAL A 74 -12.47 6.50 8.81
CA VAL A 74 -13.19 6.78 7.55
C VAL A 74 -14.62 6.25 7.63
N PRO A 75 -15.61 6.95 7.05
CA PRO A 75 -17.01 6.55 7.17
C PRO A 75 -17.38 5.33 6.33
N PHE A 76 -16.60 4.98 5.31
CA PHE A 76 -16.91 3.88 4.39
C PHE A 76 -15.68 3.02 4.13
N LYS A 77 -15.92 1.78 3.71
CA LYS A 77 -14.85 0.86 3.28
C LYS A 77 -14.22 1.33 1.97
N PHE A 78 -12.94 1.01 1.81
CA PHE A 78 -12.22 1.29 0.57
C PHE A 78 -12.58 0.31 -0.54
N ASP A 79 -12.60 0.81 -1.77
CA ASP A 79 -12.62 0.00 -2.99
C ASP A 79 -11.19 -0.26 -3.44
N VAL A 80 -10.91 -1.49 -3.85
CA VAL A 80 -9.58 -1.88 -4.34
C VAL A 80 -9.56 -1.80 -5.87
N HIS A 81 -8.56 -1.11 -6.41
CA HIS A 81 -8.33 -1.02 -7.86
C HIS A 81 -7.19 -1.91 -8.32
N ALA A 82 -6.17 -2.11 -7.49
CA ALA A 82 -5.10 -3.05 -7.79
C ALA A 82 -4.33 -3.45 -6.54
N PHE A 83 -3.82 -4.68 -6.56
CA PHE A 83 -2.73 -5.13 -5.72
C PHE A 83 -1.53 -5.42 -6.61
N ILE A 84 -0.37 -4.90 -6.25
CA ILE A 84 0.84 -4.97 -7.04
C ILE A 84 1.88 -5.78 -6.27
N TYR A 85 2.06 -7.04 -6.64
CA TYR A 85 3.09 -7.87 -6.03
C TYR A 85 4.48 -7.34 -6.37
N SER A 86 5.37 -7.33 -5.39
CA SER A 86 6.77 -6.99 -5.57
C SER A 86 7.66 -7.84 -4.67
N GLU A 87 8.78 -8.28 -5.21
CA GLU A 87 9.82 -8.94 -4.41
C GLU A 87 10.51 -7.96 -3.46
N ASN A 88 10.45 -6.67 -3.75
CA ASN A 88 10.94 -5.60 -2.88
C ASN A 88 9.89 -4.50 -2.79
N VAL A 89 9.00 -4.65 -1.82
CA VAL A 89 7.88 -3.73 -1.61
C VAL A 89 8.34 -2.33 -1.19
N PHE A 90 9.47 -2.22 -0.55
CA PHE A 90 10.03 -0.92 -0.13
C PHE A 90 10.48 -0.09 -1.34
N GLU A 91 11.10 -0.75 -2.31
CA GLU A 91 11.49 -0.12 -3.57
C GLU A 91 10.24 0.30 -4.36
N LEU A 92 9.25 -0.58 -4.46
CA LEU A 92 7.98 -0.26 -5.12
C LEU A 92 7.32 0.97 -4.48
N GLU A 93 7.21 1.00 -3.16
CA GLU A 93 6.63 2.12 -2.43
C GLU A 93 7.38 3.43 -2.72
N ALA A 94 8.71 3.39 -2.63
CA ALA A 94 9.55 4.56 -2.89
C ALA A 94 9.40 5.09 -4.31
N GLN A 95 9.33 4.19 -5.30
CA GLN A 95 9.13 4.56 -6.70
C GLN A 95 7.76 5.17 -6.95
N LEU A 96 6.71 4.56 -6.41
CA LEU A 96 5.35 5.09 -6.54
C LEU A 96 5.22 6.48 -5.91
N HIS A 97 5.74 6.66 -4.71
CA HIS A 97 5.70 7.96 -4.02
C HIS A 97 6.46 9.02 -4.80
N ARG A 98 7.60 8.69 -5.38
CA ARG A 98 8.40 9.63 -6.17
C ARG A 98 7.65 10.12 -7.40
N PHE A 99 7.02 9.21 -8.15
CA PHE A 99 6.28 9.55 -9.36
C PHE A 99 4.93 10.23 -9.06
N LEU A 100 4.35 9.99 -7.89
CA LEU A 100 3.07 10.58 -7.50
C LEU A 100 3.22 11.86 -6.66
N LYS A 101 4.44 12.25 -6.34
CA LYS A 101 4.70 13.37 -5.42
C LYS A 101 3.97 14.66 -5.77
N GLU A 102 3.92 15.02 -7.06
CA GLU A 102 3.24 16.24 -7.51
C GLU A 102 1.72 16.20 -7.27
N TYR A 103 1.15 15.01 -7.12
CA TYR A 103 -0.28 14.79 -6.91
C TYR A 103 -0.66 14.65 -5.43
N GLU A 104 0.29 14.71 -4.51
CA GLU A 104 0.02 14.60 -3.08
C GLU A 104 -1.01 15.64 -2.63
N ILE A 105 -2.01 15.18 -1.87
CA ILE A 105 -2.99 16.08 -1.25
C ILE A 105 -2.35 16.74 -0.04
N ASN A 106 -1.71 15.97 0.81
CA ASN A 106 -1.00 16.49 1.99
C ASN A 106 0.50 16.61 1.67
N LYS A 107 0.94 17.80 1.32
CA LYS A 107 2.34 18.07 0.97
C LYS A 107 3.24 18.30 2.20
N VAL A 108 2.64 18.39 3.38
CA VAL A 108 3.36 18.56 4.64
C VAL A 108 3.65 17.23 5.30
N ASN A 109 2.67 16.31 5.29
CA ASN A 109 2.81 14.97 5.83
C ASN A 109 2.73 13.92 4.72
N HIS A 110 3.88 13.52 4.19
CA HIS A 110 3.99 12.54 3.10
C HIS A 110 3.54 11.13 3.48
N ARG A 111 3.34 10.85 4.78
CA ARG A 111 2.84 9.55 5.26
C ARG A 111 1.34 9.36 5.02
N LYS A 112 0.63 10.41 4.66
CA LYS A 112 -0.81 10.33 4.41
C LYS A 112 -1.15 9.67 3.08
N GLU A 113 -0.24 9.59 2.13
CA GLU A 113 -0.27 8.73 0.93
C GLU A 113 -1.55 8.83 0.08
N PHE A 114 -2.23 9.97 0.14
CA PHE A 114 -3.40 10.26 -0.71
C PHE A 114 -3.00 11.19 -1.85
N TYR A 115 -3.53 10.89 -3.03
CA TYR A 115 -3.17 11.59 -4.26
C TYR A 115 -4.43 11.99 -5.03
N ARG A 116 -4.43 13.22 -5.54
CA ARG A 116 -5.49 13.70 -6.44
C ARG A 116 -5.01 13.54 -7.87
N VAL A 117 -5.46 12.49 -8.53
CA VAL A 117 -4.94 12.06 -9.82
C VAL A 117 -5.94 11.07 -10.44
N SER A 118 -5.94 10.94 -11.76
CA SER A 118 -6.78 9.93 -12.42
C SER A 118 -6.19 8.53 -12.25
N LEU A 119 -7.05 7.53 -12.28
CA LEU A 119 -6.62 6.13 -12.24
C LEU A 119 -5.74 5.79 -13.45
N ASP A 120 -6.06 6.35 -14.63
CA ASP A 120 -5.27 6.14 -15.84
C ASP A 120 -3.83 6.61 -15.68
N THR A 121 -3.61 7.72 -15.00
CA THR A 121 -2.25 8.22 -14.70
C THR A 121 -1.51 7.25 -13.79
N ILE A 122 -2.17 6.72 -12.77
CA ILE A 122 -1.58 5.72 -11.86
C ILE A 122 -1.20 4.45 -12.65
N LYS A 123 -2.09 3.99 -13.54
CA LYS A 123 -1.83 2.83 -14.40
C LYS A 123 -0.59 3.02 -15.27
N GLU A 124 -0.43 4.21 -15.85
CA GLU A 124 0.73 4.55 -16.66
C GLU A 124 2.03 4.51 -15.85
N ILE A 125 2.01 5.06 -14.66
CA ILE A 125 3.17 5.05 -13.75
C ILE A 125 3.56 3.60 -13.40
N VAL A 126 2.59 2.79 -12.99
CA VAL A 126 2.83 1.38 -12.62
C VAL A 126 3.39 0.59 -13.79
N LYS A 127 2.86 0.83 -15.00
CA LYS A 127 3.33 0.20 -16.23
C LYS A 127 4.79 0.59 -16.53
N LYS A 128 5.13 1.86 -16.41
CA LYS A 128 6.51 2.35 -16.62
C LYS A 128 7.49 1.74 -15.63
N LEU A 129 7.04 1.45 -14.42
CA LEU A 129 7.85 0.78 -13.40
C LEU A 129 8.04 -0.72 -13.67
N GLY A 130 7.35 -1.28 -14.68
CA GLY A 130 7.50 -2.67 -15.10
C GLY A 130 6.53 -3.65 -14.46
N TYR A 131 5.52 -3.16 -13.75
CA TYR A 131 4.51 -4.01 -13.11
C TYR A 131 3.26 -4.12 -13.97
N LYS A 132 2.60 -5.28 -13.90
CA LYS A 132 1.38 -5.58 -14.67
C LYS A 132 0.30 -6.18 -13.77
N PRO A 133 -0.20 -5.43 -12.80
CA PRO A 133 -1.28 -5.93 -11.94
C PRO A 133 -2.59 -6.03 -12.71
N LYS A 134 -3.53 -6.77 -12.14
CA LYS A 134 -4.91 -6.77 -12.61
C LYS A 134 -5.62 -5.54 -12.06
N TRP A 135 -6.19 -4.74 -12.94
CA TRP A 135 -6.90 -3.52 -12.57
C TRP A 135 -8.41 -3.74 -12.48
N ILE A 136 -9.01 -3.10 -11.48
CA ILE A 136 -10.46 -3.00 -11.32
C ILE A 136 -10.80 -1.51 -11.37
N ASP A 137 -11.46 -1.10 -12.45
CA ASP A 137 -11.72 0.31 -12.69
C ASP A 137 -12.89 0.85 -11.86
N GLU A 138 -13.86 -0.01 -11.56
CA GLU A 138 -15.05 0.40 -10.83
C GLU A 138 -14.78 0.65 -9.37
N ALA A 139 -15.45 1.67 -8.83
CA ALA A 139 -15.51 1.97 -7.41
C ALA A 139 -16.97 1.91 -6.97
N PRO A 140 -17.51 0.72 -6.66
CA PRO A 140 -18.93 0.56 -6.33
C PRO A 140 -19.35 1.34 -5.08
N ALA A 141 -18.45 1.56 -4.13
CA ALA A 141 -18.73 2.29 -2.90
C ALA A 141 -20.04 1.84 -2.25
N ILE A 142 -20.17 0.55 -2.01
CA ILE A 142 -21.43 -0.11 -1.63
C ILE A 142 -22.08 0.54 -0.40
N GLU A 143 -21.32 0.77 0.64
CA GLU A 143 -21.84 1.36 1.88
C GLU A 143 -22.29 2.80 1.67
N PHE A 144 -21.54 3.58 0.89
CA PHE A 144 -21.91 4.95 0.57
C PHE A 144 -23.21 5.02 -0.23
N GLU A 145 -23.33 4.18 -1.28
CA GLU A 145 -24.54 4.14 -2.11
C GLU A 145 -25.77 3.66 -1.31
N ARG A 146 -25.59 2.67 -0.46
CA ARG A 146 -26.66 2.19 0.42
C ARG A 146 -27.12 3.27 1.42
N SER A 147 -26.19 4.03 1.97
CA SER A 147 -26.47 5.08 2.93
C SER A 147 -27.33 6.21 2.34
N LYS A 148 -27.22 6.47 1.04
CA LYS A 148 -28.05 7.47 0.36
C LYS A 148 -29.54 7.13 0.37
N ASN A 149 -29.88 5.85 0.49
CA ASN A 149 -31.26 5.34 0.39
C ASN A 149 -31.91 5.07 1.74
N LEU A 150 -31.23 5.40 2.82
CA LEU A 150 -31.74 5.20 4.19
C LEU A 150 -32.31 6.46 4.82
#